data_e914db6b10ed8b2b76bc0d69090c2f24
#
_entry.id   e914db6b10ed8b2b76bc0d69090c2f24
#
_cell.length_a   1.000
_cell.length_b   1.000
_cell.length_c   1.000
_cell.angle_alpha   90.00
_cell.angle_beta   90.00
_cell.angle_gamma   90.00
#
_symmetry.space_group_name_H-M   'P 1'
#
loop_
_entity.id
_entity.type
_entity.pdbx_description
1 polymer ?
#
loop_
_entity_poly.entity_id
_entity_poly.type
_entity_poly.pdbx_seq_one_letter_code
_entity_poly.pdbx_strand_id
1 'polypeptide(L)'
;MQRRARYVARPGAGMHAHSRRRLLQGCTALAALSLLPRHEVAGQETGKVPRIGFLAVGSREGRAFMIEGFRQGLREHGYVEGQNIIIEYRFSEDRNDRLPALAAELVAMKVQLILASGTPASFAAKEATSTIPIVMGGIAADPVATGLIASLAHPGGNITGMTMMSSHLSGKRLELLKTTLPRLARVAVFWNPPNPAYGPILKELETAAQSLRLTLHRLEVRVPADFEGAFEAAVRQRAGALIAPGDPLVTNRPRMVADVALKHRLPTIMENKEFVLAGGLLSLGLDLVDSYRRAATHVDKILKGANPAELPMEQPSKFDLAVNLKTARVLGLTIPPSVLVQATQVIE
;
A
#
# COMPACT_ATOMS: atom_id res chain seq x y z
N MET A 1 -15.69 -2.61 -66.90
CA MET A 1 -16.62 -3.61 -67.42
C MET A 1 -17.69 -3.79 -66.33
N GLN A 2 -18.82 -3.11 -66.45
CA GLN A 2 -20.07 -3.45 -67.07
C GLN A 2 -20.54 -4.84 -66.66
N ARG A 3 -21.72 -5.04 -66.06
CA ARG A 3 -23.13 -4.69 -66.37
C ARG A 3 -23.98 -4.90 -65.13
N ARG A 4 -24.92 -4.04 -64.69
CA ARG A 4 -26.28 -3.75 -65.14
C ARG A 4 -27.04 -5.01 -65.62
N ALA A 5 -28.22 -5.35 -65.09
CA ALA A 5 -29.50 -4.67 -65.06
C ALA A 5 -30.51 -5.75 -64.55
N ARG A 6 -31.71 -5.61 -64.23
CA ARG A 6 -32.95 -4.81 -64.30
C ARG A 6 -34.05 -5.71 -63.76
N TYR A 7 -34.85 -5.25 -62.88
CA TYR A 7 -36.25 -4.81 -62.99
C TYR A 7 -37.18 -5.74 -63.82
N VAL A 8 -38.29 -6.23 -63.15
CA VAL A 8 -39.64 -6.25 -63.72
C VAL A 8 -40.70 -6.36 -62.61
N ALA A 9 -41.75 -5.57 -62.80
CA ALA A 9 -42.88 -5.34 -61.90
C ALA A 9 -44.19 -5.89 -62.40
N ARG A 10 -45.14 -6.12 -61.47
CA ARG A 10 -46.61 -6.01 -61.60
C ARG A 10 -47.40 -7.11 -62.37
N PRO A 11 -48.79 -7.17 -62.29
CA PRO A 11 -49.75 -6.63 -61.31
C PRO A 11 -50.99 -7.59 -61.06
N GLY A 12 -52.01 -7.10 -60.33
CA GLY A 12 -53.40 -7.47 -60.48
C GLY A 12 -54.09 -7.90 -59.17
N ALA A 13 -54.83 -7.12 -58.59
CA ALA A 13 -56.24 -6.71 -58.70
C ALA A 13 -57.27 -7.78 -58.26
N GLY A 14 -58.09 -7.43 -57.33
CA GLY A 14 -59.30 -8.18 -56.99
C GLY A 14 -60.06 -7.62 -55.78
N MET A 15 -60.83 -6.57 -55.99
CA MET A 15 -61.86 -6.04 -55.13
C MET A 15 -63.07 -7.00 -55.08
N HIS A 16 -63.67 -7.26 -53.90
CA HIS A 16 -65.12 -7.24 -53.72
C HIS A 16 -65.56 -7.14 -52.27
N ALA A 17 -66.55 -6.38 -52.12
CA ALA A 17 -67.30 -5.82 -51.01
C ALA A 17 -68.23 -6.78 -50.29
N HIS A 18 -68.87 -6.18 -49.30
CA HIS A 18 -70.06 -6.57 -48.46
C HIS A 18 -69.71 -7.27 -47.16
N SER A 19 -70.23 -6.91 -46.00
CA SER A 19 -71.44 -6.17 -45.68
C SER A 19 -71.44 -5.92 -44.16
N ARG A 20 -72.07 -4.84 -43.79
CA ARG A 20 -72.53 -4.47 -42.44
C ARG A 20 -73.10 -5.63 -41.66
N ARG A 21 -72.64 -5.87 -40.43
CA ARG A 21 -73.53 -6.14 -39.29
C ARG A 21 -72.77 -6.18 -37.97
N ARG A 22 -73.31 -5.36 -37.06
CA ARG A 22 -73.40 -5.45 -35.64
C ARG A 22 -72.21 -4.89 -34.81
N LEU A 23 -72.37 -3.62 -34.50
CA LEU A 23 -72.23 -3.07 -33.13
C LEU A 23 -72.70 -4.01 -32.07
N LEU A 24 -72.02 -4.04 -30.95
CA LEU A 24 -72.29 -4.63 -29.63
C LEU A 24 -71.37 -5.81 -29.32
N GLN A 25 -70.24 -5.42 -28.75
CA GLN A 25 -69.49 -6.14 -27.72
C GLN A 25 -68.14 -5.43 -27.47
N GLY A 26 -68.19 -4.23 -27.01
CA GLY A 26 -67.07 -3.52 -26.46
C GLY A 26 -67.36 -3.29 -24.98
N CYS A 27 -66.71 -3.99 -24.12
CA CYS A 27 -66.51 -3.67 -22.70
C CYS A 27 -66.07 -4.93 -21.93
N THR A 28 -64.93 -5.52 -22.28
CA THR A 28 -64.22 -6.45 -21.38
C THR A 28 -62.77 -6.67 -21.86
N ALA A 29 -61.98 -5.61 -21.94
CA ALA A 29 -60.56 -5.72 -22.25
C ALA A 29 -59.75 -4.60 -21.55
N LEU A 30 -60.06 -4.28 -20.27
CA LEU A 30 -59.32 -3.29 -19.48
C LEU A 30 -59.02 -3.77 -18.05
N ALA A 31 -58.84 -5.08 -17.88
CA ALA A 31 -58.48 -5.64 -16.55
C ALA A 31 -57.35 -6.68 -16.58
N ALA A 32 -56.49 -6.66 -17.59
CA ALA A 32 -55.37 -7.60 -17.68
C ALA A 32 -53.97 -6.92 -17.83
N LEU A 33 -53.85 -5.65 -17.39
CA LEU A 33 -52.59 -4.91 -17.48
C LEU A 33 -52.00 -4.59 -16.08
N SER A 34 -52.30 -5.41 -15.07
CA SER A 34 -51.81 -5.21 -13.70
C SER A 34 -51.11 -6.43 -13.08
N LEU A 35 -50.62 -7.37 -13.91
CA LEU A 35 -49.84 -8.53 -13.44
C LEU A 35 -48.51 -8.64 -14.16
N LEU A 36 -47.86 -7.50 -14.47
CA LEU A 36 -46.43 -7.49 -14.62
C LEU A 36 -45.81 -7.56 -13.23
N PRO A 37 -44.91 -8.52 -12.93
CA PRO A 37 -44.20 -8.48 -11.69
C PRO A 37 -43.49 -7.12 -11.68
N ARG A 38 -43.90 -6.27 -10.73
CA ARG A 38 -43.01 -5.18 -10.32
C ARG A 38 -41.75 -5.88 -9.89
N HIS A 39 -40.68 -5.78 -10.72
CA HIS A 39 -39.35 -5.86 -10.20
C HIS A 39 -39.30 -4.75 -9.13
N GLU A 40 -39.55 -5.12 -7.90
CA GLU A 40 -39.03 -4.39 -6.78
C GLU A 40 -37.51 -4.29 -7.10
N VAL A 41 -37.11 -3.12 -7.57
CA VAL A 41 -35.73 -2.68 -7.41
C VAL A 41 -35.53 -2.87 -5.92
N ALA A 42 -34.84 -3.95 -5.55
CA ALA A 42 -34.40 -4.19 -4.20
C ALA A 42 -33.85 -2.87 -3.72
N GLY A 43 -34.63 -2.16 -2.93
CA GLY A 43 -34.20 -0.93 -2.30
C GLY A 43 -32.90 -1.33 -1.62
N GLN A 44 -31.80 -0.67 -1.98
CA GLN A 44 -30.64 -0.69 -1.15
C GLN A 44 -31.16 -0.48 0.27
N GLU A 45 -31.12 -1.53 1.08
CA GLU A 45 -31.22 -1.36 2.52
C GLU A 45 -30.35 -0.13 2.80
N THR A 46 -30.91 0.87 3.47
CA THR A 46 -30.17 2.02 3.94
C THR A 46 -29.16 1.51 4.96
N GLY A 47 -28.17 0.81 4.45
CA GLY A 47 -27.13 0.14 5.19
C GLY A 47 -26.39 1.20 5.98
N LYS A 48 -26.28 0.96 7.27
CA LYS A 48 -25.50 1.73 8.22
C LYS A 48 -24.15 2.06 7.56
N VAL A 49 -23.83 3.35 7.43
CA VAL A 49 -22.55 3.82 6.82
C VAL A 49 -21.39 3.01 7.41
N PRO A 50 -20.60 2.31 6.58
CA PRO A 50 -19.51 1.48 7.09
C PRO A 50 -18.51 2.30 7.87
N ARG A 51 -18.12 1.76 9.03
CA ARG A 51 -17.13 2.35 9.93
C ARG A 51 -15.91 1.46 9.97
N ILE A 52 -14.75 1.97 9.58
CA ILE A 52 -13.48 1.25 9.59
C ILE A 52 -12.48 1.92 10.52
N GLY A 53 -11.56 1.15 11.09
CA GLY A 53 -10.45 1.65 11.87
C GLY A 53 -9.19 1.84 11.01
N PHE A 54 -8.42 2.87 11.27
CA PHE A 54 -7.07 3.08 10.72
C PHE A 54 -6.09 3.17 11.90
N LEU A 55 -5.38 2.07 12.17
CA LEU A 55 -4.40 1.98 13.25
C LEU A 55 -2.99 2.17 12.70
N ALA A 56 -2.26 3.17 13.15
CA ALA A 56 -0.97 3.52 12.58
C ALA A 56 0.11 3.82 13.61
N VAL A 57 1.34 3.45 13.26
CA VAL A 57 2.56 3.92 13.95
C VAL A 57 2.87 5.35 13.50
N GLY A 58 3.31 6.20 14.42
CA GLY A 58 3.67 7.60 14.17
C GLY A 58 2.49 8.54 14.22
N SER A 59 2.60 9.69 13.57
CA SER A 59 1.60 10.74 13.55
C SER A 59 0.80 10.78 12.25
N ARG A 60 -0.31 11.53 12.27
CA ARG A 60 -1.15 11.77 11.07
C ARG A 60 -0.35 12.44 9.95
N GLU A 61 0.47 13.44 10.31
CA GLU A 61 1.29 14.19 9.37
C GLU A 61 2.33 13.30 8.69
N GLY A 62 3.03 12.47 9.47
CA GLY A 62 4.01 11.51 8.96
C GLY A 62 3.42 10.45 8.02
N ARG A 63 2.09 10.21 8.13
CA ARG A 63 1.35 9.25 7.31
C ARG A 63 0.50 9.89 6.20
N ALA A 64 0.52 11.21 6.06
CA ALA A 64 -0.39 11.94 5.18
C ALA A 64 -0.43 11.40 3.74
N PHE A 65 0.73 11.09 3.14
CA PHE A 65 0.81 10.58 1.77
C PHE A 65 0.22 9.16 1.64
N MET A 66 0.36 8.31 2.65
CA MET A 66 -0.23 6.97 2.69
C MET A 66 -1.74 7.03 2.88
N ILE A 67 -2.20 7.93 3.75
CA ILE A 67 -3.64 8.19 3.98
C ILE A 67 -4.29 8.68 2.70
N GLU A 68 -3.64 9.59 1.96
CA GLU A 68 -4.19 10.08 0.70
C GLU A 68 -4.22 8.98 -0.37
N GLY A 69 -3.18 8.15 -0.47
CA GLY A 69 -3.20 6.96 -1.34
C GLY A 69 -4.37 6.02 -1.02
N PHE A 70 -4.60 5.76 0.27
CA PHE A 70 -5.73 4.95 0.73
C PHE A 70 -7.08 5.58 0.38
N ARG A 71 -7.25 6.88 0.64
CA ARG A 71 -8.46 7.63 0.27
C ARG A 71 -8.72 7.61 -1.23
N GLN A 72 -7.66 7.74 -2.04
CA GLN A 72 -7.77 7.61 -3.49
C GLN A 72 -8.29 6.22 -3.88
N GLY A 73 -7.72 5.15 -3.33
CA GLY A 73 -8.20 3.80 -3.57
C GLY A 73 -9.66 3.59 -3.13
N LEU A 74 -10.06 4.15 -1.99
CA LEU A 74 -11.45 4.13 -1.55
C LEU A 74 -12.38 4.84 -2.56
N ARG A 75 -11.99 6.01 -3.07
CA ARG A 75 -12.76 6.74 -4.10
C ARG A 75 -12.92 5.93 -5.39
N GLU A 76 -11.90 5.19 -5.80
CA GLU A 76 -11.95 4.29 -6.97
C GLU A 76 -12.99 3.18 -6.81
N HIS A 77 -13.32 2.80 -5.57
CA HIS A 77 -14.38 1.85 -5.22
C HIS A 77 -15.71 2.52 -4.81
N GLY A 78 -15.84 3.84 -4.98
CA GLY A 78 -17.06 4.59 -4.70
C GLY A 78 -17.25 5.00 -3.23
N TYR A 79 -16.21 4.84 -2.37
CA TYR A 79 -16.26 5.31 -0.98
C TYR A 79 -15.67 6.69 -0.83
N VAL A 80 -16.40 7.59 -0.17
CA VAL A 80 -15.97 8.95 0.15
C VAL A 80 -16.06 9.17 1.65
N GLU A 81 -14.92 9.41 2.29
CA GLU A 81 -14.85 9.63 3.74
C GLU A 81 -15.76 10.79 4.17
N GLY A 82 -16.54 10.57 5.22
CA GLY A 82 -17.52 11.52 5.74
C GLY A 82 -18.85 11.56 4.99
N GLN A 83 -18.99 10.85 3.87
CA GLN A 83 -20.25 10.72 3.13
C GLN A 83 -20.84 9.31 3.27
N ASN A 84 -20.15 8.30 2.78
CA ASN A 84 -20.62 6.92 2.75
C ASN A 84 -19.64 5.92 3.38
N ILE A 85 -18.56 6.39 4.03
CA ILE A 85 -17.66 5.63 4.88
C ILE A 85 -17.11 6.52 5.99
N ILE A 86 -16.96 5.96 7.19
CA ILE A 86 -16.35 6.62 8.36
C ILE A 86 -15.02 5.95 8.63
N ILE A 87 -13.94 6.74 8.79
CA ILE A 87 -12.63 6.25 9.14
C ILE A 87 -12.23 6.76 10.52
N GLU A 88 -12.08 5.82 11.46
CA GLU A 88 -11.64 6.09 12.83
C GLU A 88 -10.12 5.98 12.91
N TYR A 89 -9.43 7.10 12.95
CA TYR A 89 -7.98 7.14 12.98
C TYR A 89 -7.43 7.01 14.39
N ARG A 90 -6.41 6.16 14.57
CA ARG A 90 -5.63 6.01 15.80
C ARG A 90 -4.14 6.00 15.45
N PHE A 91 -3.42 6.95 15.99
CA PHE A 91 -1.99 7.13 15.79
C PHE A 91 -1.23 6.92 17.10
N SER A 92 -0.13 6.16 17.05
CA SER A 92 0.67 5.90 18.25
C SER A 92 1.49 7.11 18.72
N GLU A 93 1.65 8.13 17.87
CA GLU A 93 2.48 9.31 18.12
C GLU A 93 3.90 8.91 18.58
N ASP A 94 4.50 7.97 17.82
CA ASP A 94 5.83 7.36 18.05
C ASP A 94 5.99 6.57 19.37
N ARG A 95 4.89 6.32 20.04
CA ARG A 95 4.81 5.51 21.24
C ARG A 95 4.14 4.19 20.91
N ASN A 96 4.93 3.20 20.48
CA ASN A 96 4.41 1.89 20.09
C ASN A 96 3.76 1.14 21.24
N ASP A 97 4.11 1.48 22.50
CA ASP A 97 3.47 0.99 23.71
C ASP A 97 1.97 1.35 23.81
N ARG A 98 1.50 2.36 23.08
CA ARG A 98 0.08 2.74 23.00
C ARG A 98 -0.74 1.90 22.04
N LEU A 99 -0.09 1.22 21.09
CA LEU A 99 -0.80 0.49 20.02
C LEU A 99 -1.81 -0.55 20.52
N PRO A 100 -1.53 -1.34 21.60
CA PRO A 100 -2.53 -2.27 22.14
C PRO A 100 -3.81 -1.58 22.61
N ALA A 101 -3.67 -0.47 23.35
CA ALA A 101 -4.82 0.30 23.84
C ALA A 101 -5.61 0.93 22.67
N LEU A 102 -4.93 1.50 21.68
CA LEU A 102 -5.55 2.08 20.48
C LEU A 102 -6.26 1.03 19.62
N ALA A 103 -5.71 -0.17 19.53
CA ALA A 103 -6.39 -1.29 18.85
C ALA A 103 -7.65 -1.71 19.61
N ALA A 104 -7.58 -1.82 20.95
CA ALA A 104 -8.73 -2.14 21.79
C ALA A 104 -9.86 -1.09 21.68
N GLU A 105 -9.52 0.20 21.57
CA GLU A 105 -10.51 1.26 21.32
C GLU A 105 -11.29 1.00 20.00
N LEU A 106 -10.58 0.67 18.91
CA LEU A 106 -11.22 0.36 17.61
C LEU A 106 -12.13 -0.87 17.71
N VAL A 107 -11.70 -1.90 18.44
CA VAL A 107 -12.52 -3.09 18.71
C VAL A 107 -13.77 -2.73 19.51
N ALA A 108 -13.66 -1.91 20.56
CA ALA A 108 -14.78 -1.45 21.37
C ALA A 108 -15.78 -0.60 20.56
N MET A 109 -15.32 0.14 19.56
CA MET A 109 -16.16 0.89 18.61
C MET A 109 -16.87 -0.01 17.59
N LYS A 110 -16.60 -1.33 17.59
CA LYS A 110 -17.16 -2.31 16.67
C LYS A 110 -17.00 -1.90 15.20
N VAL A 111 -15.79 -1.47 14.84
CA VAL A 111 -15.46 -1.19 13.43
C VAL A 111 -15.60 -2.47 12.59
N GLN A 112 -15.99 -2.34 11.32
CA GLN A 112 -16.19 -3.48 10.43
C GLN A 112 -14.89 -4.13 9.98
N LEU A 113 -13.80 -3.37 9.95
CA LEU A 113 -12.43 -3.84 9.73
C LEU A 113 -11.42 -2.83 10.27
N ILE A 114 -10.17 -3.25 10.43
CA ILE A 114 -9.06 -2.40 10.82
C ILE A 114 -8.03 -2.40 9.69
N LEU A 115 -7.72 -1.23 9.12
CA LEU A 115 -6.51 -1.04 8.31
C LEU A 115 -5.33 -0.83 9.25
N ALA A 116 -4.37 -1.75 9.23
CA ALA A 116 -3.16 -1.68 10.05
C ALA A 116 -1.98 -1.14 9.24
N SER A 117 -1.38 -0.06 9.72
CA SER A 117 -0.33 0.70 9.04
C SER A 117 1.01 0.56 9.76
N GLY A 118 1.84 -0.37 9.26
CA GLY A 118 3.14 -0.73 9.81
C GLY A 118 3.11 -2.02 10.64
N THR A 119 4.26 -2.71 10.70
CA THR A 119 4.38 -4.01 11.36
C THR A 119 3.91 -4.01 12.82
N PRO A 120 4.33 -3.07 13.69
CA PRO A 120 3.85 -3.05 15.08
C PRO A 120 2.34 -2.88 15.20
N ALA A 121 1.72 -2.06 14.34
CA ALA A 121 0.27 -1.86 14.35
C ALA A 121 -0.49 -3.14 13.92
N SER A 122 0.08 -3.92 12.97
CA SER A 122 -0.51 -5.18 12.53
C SER A 122 -0.51 -6.23 13.65
N PHE A 123 0.56 -6.31 14.44
CA PHE A 123 0.62 -7.19 15.61
C PHE A 123 -0.37 -6.75 16.68
N ALA A 124 -0.42 -5.46 17.02
CA ALA A 124 -1.35 -4.94 18.02
C ALA A 124 -2.82 -5.18 17.60
N ALA A 125 -3.16 -5.02 16.32
CA ALA A 125 -4.50 -5.34 15.82
C ALA A 125 -4.80 -6.84 15.93
N LYS A 126 -3.84 -7.73 15.58
CA LYS A 126 -3.99 -9.18 15.70
C LYS A 126 -4.24 -9.62 17.13
N GLU A 127 -3.51 -9.04 18.09
CA GLU A 127 -3.66 -9.35 19.51
C GLU A 127 -5.00 -8.85 20.08
N ALA A 128 -5.51 -7.73 19.55
CA ALA A 128 -6.76 -7.13 20.02
C ALA A 128 -8.01 -7.86 19.53
N THR A 129 -7.96 -8.57 18.39
CA THR A 129 -9.14 -9.24 17.81
C THR A 129 -8.77 -10.42 16.93
N SER A 130 -9.57 -11.49 17.05
CA SER A 130 -9.54 -12.64 16.13
C SER A 130 -10.71 -12.66 15.13
N THR A 131 -11.67 -11.73 15.25
CA THR A 131 -12.91 -11.74 14.47
C THR A 131 -13.08 -10.53 13.56
N ILE A 132 -12.63 -9.34 13.99
CA ILE A 132 -12.68 -8.15 13.12
C ILE A 132 -11.60 -8.32 12.05
N PRO A 133 -11.93 -8.23 10.75
CA PRO A 133 -10.97 -8.28 9.67
C PRO A 133 -9.87 -7.22 9.80
N ILE A 134 -8.64 -7.61 9.48
CA ILE A 134 -7.48 -6.72 9.48
C ILE A 134 -6.90 -6.68 8.08
N VAL A 135 -6.81 -5.49 7.51
CA VAL A 135 -6.15 -5.25 6.22
C VAL A 135 -4.81 -4.58 6.48
N MET A 136 -3.71 -5.22 6.10
CA MET A 136 -2.39 -4.60 6.18
C MET A 136 -2.18 -3.66 4.99
N GLY A 137 -1.88 -2.39 5.23
CA GLY A 137 -1.62 -1.38 4.20
C GLY A 137 -0.24 -1.51 3.54
N GLY A 138 0.64 -2.27 4.17
CA GLY A 138 2.01 -2.55 3.78
C GLY A 138 2.87 -2.73 5.03
N ILE A 139 3.48 -3.91 5.17
CA ILE A 139 4.36 -4.23 6.29
C ILE A 139 5.73 -4.64 5.77
N ALA A 140 6.78 -4.21 6.48
CA ALA A 140 8.15 -4.55 6.16
C ALA A 140 8.50 -6.00 6.54
N ALA A 141 7.84 -6.55 7.56
CA ALA A 141 8.03 -7.93 8.00
C ALA A 141 7.49 -8.92 6.96
N ASP A 142 8.09 -10.11 6.92
CA ASP A 142 7.49 -11.28 6.28
C ASP A 142 6.31 -11.75 7.16
N PRO A 143 5.07 -11.68 6.67
CA PRO A 143 3.90 -11.99 7.48
C PRO A 143 3.77 -13.49 7.79
N VAL A 144 4.36 -14.35 6.98
CA VAL A 144 4.39 -15.82 7.22
C VAL A 144 5.46 -16.16 8.25
N ALA A 145 6.69 -15.66 8.04
CA ALA A 145 7.81 -15.92 8.95
C ALA A 145 7.56 -15.36 10.37
N THR A 146 6.80 -14.28 10.49
CA THR A 146 6.42 -13.68 11.78
C THR A 146 5.14 -14.28 12.38
N GLY A 147 4.50 -15.23 11.71
CA GLY A 147 3.29 -15.88 12.20
C GLY A 147 2.03 -15.01 12.18
N LEU A 148 2.02 -13.92 11.42
CA LEU A 148 0.81 -13.09 11.25
C LEU A 148 -0.26 -13.82 10.45
N ILE A 149 0.15 -14.58 9.42
CA ILE A 149 -0.71 -15.36 8.53
C ILE A 149 -0.12 -16.74 8.28
N ALA A 150 -0.94 -17.69 7.81
CA ALA A 150 -0.49 -19.03 7.48
C ALA A 150 0.30 -19.11 6.17
N SER A 151 -0.19 -18.46 5.12
CA SER A 151 0.48 -18.33 3.82
C SER A 151 0.02 -17.09 3.08
N LEU A 152 0.75 -16.68 2.05
CA LEU A 152 0.37 -15.50 1.24
C LEU A 152 -0.88 -15.79 0.38
N ALA A 153 -1.00 -17.02 -0.14
CA ALA A 153 -2.14 -17.42 -0.97
C ALA A 153 -3.43 -17.65 -0.15
N HIS A 154 -3.28 -18.18 1.06
CA HIS A 154 -4.38 -18.47 1.98
C HIS A 154 -3.98 -17.98 3.38
N PRO A 155 -4.30 -16.75 3.74
CA PRO A 155 -3.92 -16.17 5.05
C PRO A 155 -4.44 -16.95 6.25
N GLY A 156 -5.63 -17.56 6.14
CA GLY A 156 -6.15 -18.56 7.08
C GLY A 156 -6.70 -18.00 8.40
N GLY A 157 -6.80 -16.70 8.53
CA GLY A 157 -7.33 -16.02 9.73
C GLY A 157 -8.11 -14.75 9.35
N ASN A 158 -8.12 -13.78 10.25
CA ASN A 158 -8.78 -12.49 10.03
C ASN A 158 -7.87 -11.43 9.37
N ILE A 159 -6.68 -11.78 8.89
CA ILE A 159 -5.67 -10.86 8.35
C ILE A 159 -5.46 -11.10 6.85
N THR A 160 -5.45 -10.03 6.06
CA THR A 160 -5.06 -9.99 4.65
C THR A 160 -4.45 -8.62 4.31
N GLY A 161 -4.19 -8.31 3.05
CA GLY A 161 -3.74 -6.99 2.59
C GLY A 161 -2.44 -7.02 1.79
N MET A 162 -1.56 -6.05 2.03
CA MET A 162 -0.32 -5.82 1.28
C MET A 162 0.91 -6.17 2.13
N THR A 163 1.90 -6.84 1.53
CA THR A 163 3.24 -7.00 2.13
C THR A 163 4.29 -6.27 1.30
N MET A 164 5.33 -5.74 1.95
CA MET A 164 6.42 -5.02 1.28
C MET A 164 7.59 -5.92 0.91
N MET A 165 7.70 -7.11 1.50
CA MET A 165 8.83 -8.05 1.32
C MET A 165 10.20 -7.35 1.47
N SER A 166 10.32 -6.45 2.44
CA SER A 166 11.48 -5.57 2.62
C SER A 166 12.79 -6.29 2.83
N SER A 167 12.76 -7.46 3.49
CA SER A 167 13.93 -8.30 3.70
C SER A 167 14.58 -8.70 2.36
N HIS A 168 13.80 -9.10 1.36
CA HIS A 168 14.30 -9.55 0.06
C HIS A 168 15.04 -8.46 -0.73
N LEU A 169 14.77 -7.19 -0.44
CA LEU A 169 15.48 -6.06 -1.07
C LEU A 169 16.72 -5.60 -0.30
N SER A 170 16.94 -6.13 0.90
CA SER A 170 18.03 -5.67 1.77
C SER A 170 19.40 -5.91 1.14
N GLY A 171 19.61 -7.07 0.55
CA GLY A 171 20.83 -7.39 -0.21
C GLY A 171 21.01 -6.47 -1.42
N LYS A 172 19.93 -6.22 -2.17
CA LYS A 172 20.00 -5.34 -3.36
C LYS A 172 20.31 -3.89 -2.99
N ARG A 173 19.84 -3.40 -1.84
CA ARG A 173 20.23 -2.06 -1.35
C ARG A 173 21.72 -1.99 -1.03
N LEU A 174 22.31 -3.03 -0.41
CA LEU A 174 23.74 -3.09 -0.19
C LEU A 174 24.54 -3.16 -1.49
N GLU A 175 24.09 -3.94 -2.48
CA GLU A 175 24.71 -4.00 -3.81
C GLU A 175 24.70 -2.63 -4.50
N LEU A 176 23.59 -1.89 -4.43
CA LEU A 176 23.48 -0.54 -4.98
C LEU A 176 24.44 0.44 -4.30
N LEU A 177 24.54 0.39 -2.97
CA LEU A 177 25.54 1.17 -2.24
C LEU A 177 26.97 0.81 -2.66
N LYS A 178 27.31 -0.47 -2.76
CA LYS A 178 28.62 -0.94 -3.17
C LYS A 178 28.95 -0.57 -4.61
N THR A 179 27.97 -0.63 -5.51
CA THR A 179 28.13 -0.19 -6.92
C THR A 179 28.33 1.32 -6.99
N THR A 180 27.57 2.10 -6.21
CA THR A 180 27.68 3.56 -6.15
C THR A 180 29.00 4.01 -5.48
N LEU A 181 29.48 3.25 -4.53
CA LEU A 181 30.67 3.52 -3.71
C LEU A 181 31.63 2.33 -3.77
N PRO A 182 32.44 2.16 -4.83
CA PRO A 182 33.28 0.96 -5.03
C PRO A 182 34.27 0.68 -3.88
N ARG A 183 34.70 1.73 -3.17
CA ARG A 183 35.64 1.63 -2.02
C ARG A 183 34.91 1.38 -0.69
N LEU A 184 33.58 1.23 -0.69
CA LEU A 184 32.78 0.98 0.52
C LEU A 184 33.24 -0.29 1.22
N ALA A 185 33.56 -0.18 2.50
CA ALA A 185 33.99 -1.30 3.35
C ALA A 185 33.12 -1.46 4.61
N ARG A 186 32.57 -0.35 5.12
CA ARG A 186 31.77 -0.31 6.34
C ARG A 186 30.45 0.40 6.09
N VAL A 187 29.36 -0.20 6.52
CA VAL A 187 27.99 0.30 6.36
C VAL A 187 27.32 0.34 7.74
N ALA A 188 26.79 1.51 8.10
CA ALA A 188 25.91 1.65 9.25
C ALA A 188 24.50 1.17 8.89
N VAL A 189 23.84 0.53 9.83
CA VAL A 189 22.46 0.03 9.67
C VAL A 189 21.62 0.56 10.83
N PHE A 190 20.61 1.36 10.54
CA PHE A 190 19.61 1.70 11.56
C PHE A 190 18.79 0.48 11.90
N TRP A 191 18.51 0.29 13.18
CA TRP A 191 17.61 -0.75 13.63
C TRP A 191 16.83 -0.30 14.85
N ASN A 192 15.56 -0.71 14.91
CA ASN A 192 14.65 -0.44 16.00
C ASN A 192 14.29 -1.77 16.69
N PRO A 193 14.91 -2.08 17.86
CA PRO A 193 14.74 -3.39 18.52
C PRO A 193 13.28 -3.82 18.73
N PRO A 194 12.36 -2.93 19.15
CA PRO A 194 10.96 -3.27 19.34
C PRO A 194 10.19 -3.64 18.07
N ASN A 195 10.74 -3.36 16.86
CA ASN A 195 10.04 -3.68 15.63
C ASN A 195 10.41 -5.11 15.15
N PRO A 196 9.45 -6.06 15.13
CA PRO A 196 9.71 -7.46 14.79
C PRO A 196 10.15 -7.66 13.32
N ALA A 197 10.00 -6.66 12.45
CA ALA A 197 10.48 -6.72 11.07
C ALA A 197 11.99 -6.85 10.96
N TYR A 198 12.75 -6.39 11.96
CA TYR A 198 14.22 -6.32 11.84
C TYR A 198 14.93 -7.66 11.91
N GLY A 199 14.38 -8.67 12.55
CA GLY A 199 15.02 -9.99 12.61
C GLY A 199 15.39 -10.54 11.22
N PRO A 200 14.43 -10.78 10.34
CA PRO A 200 14.68 -11.21 8.95
C PRO A 200 15.52 -10.21 8.14
N ILE A 201 15.25 -8.91 8.27
CA ILE A 201 15.96 -7.86 7.54
C ILE A 201 17.47 -7.88 7.85
N LEU A 202 17.83 -7.95 9.14
CA LEU A 202 19.23 -7.99 9.57
C LEU A 202 19.94 -9.24 9.09
N LYS A 203 19.26 -10.41 9.13
CA LYS A 203 19.80 -11.66 8.62
C LYS A 203 20.15 -11.57 7.13
N GLU A 204 19.26 -11.01 6.32
CA GLU A 204 19.50 -10.81 4.89
C GLU A 204 20.64 -9.82 4.64
N LEU A 205 20.68 -8.71 5.40
CA LEU A 205 21.77 -7.74 5.31
C LEU A 205 23.11 -8.36 5.67
N GLU A 206 23.18 -9.20 6.70
CA GLU A 206 24.41 -9.89 7.09
C GLU A 206 24.90 -10.87 6.03
N THR A 207 23.98 -11.66 5.46
CA THR A 207 24.28 -12.57 4.36
C THR A 207 24.85 -11.83 3.14
N ALA A 208 24.18 -10.75 2.74
CA ALA A 208 24.62 -9.92 1.62
C ALA A 208 25.97 -9.21 1.91
N ALA A 209 26.13 -8.71 3.13
CA ALA A 209 27.37 -8.02 3.54
C ALA A 209 28.59 -8.98 3.49
N GLN A 210 28.44 -10.23 3.91
CA GLN A 210 29.48 -11.24 3.78
C GLN A 210 29.90 -11.43 2.32
N SER A 211 28.92 -11.60 1.41
CA SER A 211 29.17 -11.78 -0.02
C SER A 211 29.86 -10.56 -0.66
N LEU A 212 29.52 -9.34 -0.20
CA LEU A 212 30.06 -8.09 -0.69
C LEU A 212 31.35 -7.65 0.05
N ARG A 213 31.81 -8.42 1.03
CA ARG A 213 32.96 -8.12 1.91
C ARG A 213 32.76 -6.75 2.61
N LEU A 214 31.57 -6.52 3.15
CA LEU A 214 31.21 -5.34 3.93
C LEU A 214 31.11 -5.68 5.41
N THR A 215 31.52 -4.73 6.27
CA THR A 215 31.27 -4.80 7.71
C THR A 215 30.03 -3.98 8.03
N LEU A 216 29.06 -4.56 8.74
CA LEU A 216 27.88 -3.86 9.21
C LEU A 216 28.05 -3.38 10.64
N HIS A 217 27.65 -2.14 10.90
CA HIS A 217 27.57 -1.53 12.22
C HIS A 217 26.11 -1.22 12.54
N ARG A 218 25.50 -1.97 13.47
CA ARG A 218 24.12 -1.73 13.88
C ARG A 218 24.06 -0.52 14.80
N LEU A 219 23.19 0.41 14.46
CA LEU A 219 22.96 1.64 15.23
C LEU A 219 21.49 1.64 15.69
N GLU A 220 21.29 1.55 16.96
CA GLU A 220 19.98 1.54 17.56
C GLU A 220 19.32 2.92 17.47
N VAL A 221 18.04 2.95 17.01
CA VAL A 221 17.18 4.13 16.96
C VAL A 221 15.79 3.72 17.44
N ARG A 222 15.31 4.31 18.52
CA ARG A 222 13.99 4.01 19.11
C ARG A 222 13.02 5.16 18.99
N VAL A 223 13.57 6.38 19.01
CA VAL A 223 12.81 7.64 18.92
C VAL A 223 13.50 8.60 17.95
N PRO A 224 12.80 9.62 17.41
CA PRO A 224 13.40 10.57 16.47
C PRO A 224 14.63 11.29 17.00
N ALA A 225 14.73 11.54 18.30
CA ALA A 225 15.88 12.17 18.95
C ALA A 225 17.18 11.36 18.82
N ASP A 226 17.11 10.06 18.55
CA ASP A 226 18.27 9.18 18.44
C ASP A 226 19.01 9.37 17.10
N PHE A 227 18.36 9.94 16.08
CA PHE A 227 18.97 10.03 14.73
C PHE A 227 20.30 10.76 14.71
N GLU A 228 20.38 11.93 15.34
CA GLU A 228 21.63 12.72 15.34
C GLU A 228 22.77 11.92 15.95
N GLY A 229 22.58 11.36 17.15
CA GLY A 229 23.59 10.54 17.83
C GLY A 229 23.97 9.28 17.06
N ALA A 230 22.99 8.67 16.35
CA ALA A 230 23.24 7.49 15.52
C ALA A 230 24.09 7.84 14.28
N PHE A 231 23.83 8.98 13.61
CA PHE A 231 24.69 9.44 12.51
C PHE A 231 26.10 9.80 12.99
N GLU A 232 26.25 10.47 14.13
CA GLU A 232 27.56 10.71 14.75
C GLU A 232 28.29 9.41 15.05
N ALA A 233 27.59 8.40 15.59
CA ALA A 233 28.17 7.09 15.85
C ALA A 233 28.61 6.40 14.53
N ALA A 234 27.84 6.50 13.45
CA ALA A 234 28.22 6.01 12.15
C ALA A 234 29.55 6.62 11.66
N VAL A 235 29.69 7.94 11.79
CA VAL A 235 30.89 8.67 11.41
C VAL A 235 32.09 8.26 12.28
N ARG A 236 31.92 8.18 13.61
CA ARG A 236 32.97 7.71 14.53
C ARG A 236 33.46 6.30 14.18
N GLN A 237 32.56 5.42 13.75
CA GLN A 237 32.86 4.05 13.32
C GLN A 237 33.39 3.99 11.86
N ARG A 238 33.57 5.14 11.24
CA ARG A 238 34.06 5.28 9.86
C ARG A 238 33.18 4.52 8.86
N ALA A 239 31.86 4.52 9.04
CA ALA A 239 30.94 4.01 8.04
C ALA A 239 31.01 4.88 6.79
N GLY A 240 31.15 4.24 5.62
CA GLY A 240 31.17 4.94 4.33
C GLY A 240 29.78 5.17 3.75
N ALA A 241 28.76 4.52 4.31
CA ALA A 241 27.37 4.69 3.94
C ALA A 241 26.45 4.22 5.09
N LEU A 242 25.17 4.59 4.99
CA LEU A 242 24.12 4.14 5.89
C LEU A 242 22.97 3.51 5.10
N ILE A 243 22.45 2.40 5.62
CA ILE A 243 21.20 1.80 5.18
C ILE A 243 20.16 1.96 6.29
N ALA A 244 19.01 2.53 5.97
CA ALA A 244 17.87 2.61 6.87
C ALA A 244 16.73 1.76 6.31
N PRO A 245 16.52 0.54 6.87
CA PRO A 245 15.42 -0.33 6.47
C PRO A 245 14.05 0.26 6.79
N GLY A 246 13.00 -0.32 6.22
CA GLY A 246 11.63 0.12 6.35
C GLY A 246 11.09 0.04 7.76
N ASP A 247 11.24 1.11 8.49
CA ASP A 247 10.66 1.31 9.82
C ASP A 247 9.79 2.57 9.81
N PRO A 248 8.59 2.53 10.40
CA PRO A 248 7.75 3.73 10.52
C PRO A 248 8.47 4.93 11.16
N LEU A 249 9.37 4.70 12.11
CA LEU A 249 10.16 5.76 12.73
C LEU A 249 10.95 6.57 11.69
N VAL A 250 11.53 5.87 10.71
CA VAL A 250 12.35 6.44 9.63
C VAL A 250 11.48 6.92 8.48
N THR A 251 10.55 6.08 7.99
CA THR A 251 9.75 6.36 6.80
C THR A 251 8.76 7.50 6.96
N ASN A 252 8.34 7.79 8.22
CA ASN A 252 7.47 8.93 8.52
C ASN A 252 8.24 10.27 8.61
N ARG A 253 9.58 10.26 8.51
CA ARG A 253 10.44 11.44 8.69
C ARG A 253 11.50 11.57 7.60
N PRO A 254 11.13 11.44 6.32
CA PRO A 254 12.10 11.39 5.24
C PRO A 254 12.98 12.64 5.20
N ARG A 255 12.40 13.83 5.48
CA ARG A 255 13.13 15.10 5.51
C ARG A 255 14.14 15.16 6.64
N MET A 256 13.73 14.81 7.86
CA MET A 256 14.65 14.81 9.01
C MET A 256 15.86 13.90 8.77
N VAL A 257 15.62 12.67 8.28
CA VAL A 257 16.72 11.73 8.00
C VAL A 257 17.61 12.22 6.87
N ALA A 258 17.04 12.82 5.81
CA ALA A 258 17.82 13.40 4.71
C ALA A 258 18.71 14.57 5.16
N ASP A 259 18.17 15.47 5.97
CA ASP A 259 18.89 16.64 6.47
C ASP A 259 20.07 16.21 7.38
N VAL A 260 19.85 15.23 8.28
CA VAL A 260 20.92 14.70 9.14
C VAL A 260 21.96 13.93 8.32
N ALA A 261 21.53 13.13 7.33
CA ALA A 261 22.46 12.43 6.44
C ALA A 261 23.38 13.41 5.67
N LEU A 262 22.82 14.50 5.16
CA LEU A 262 23.58 15.55 4.48
C LEU A 262 24.53 16.29 5.43
N LYS A 263 24.07 16.66 6.64
CA LYS A 263 24.90 17.31 7.66
C LYS A 263 26.15 16.50 7.97
N HIS A 264 26.00 15.18 8.09
CA HIS A 264 27.11 14.26 8.36
C HIS A 264 27.83 13.77 7.11
N ARG A 265 27.44 14.27 5.91
CA ARG A 265 27.99 13.86 4.60
C ARG A 265 28.03 12.35 4.41
N LEU A 266 27.04 11.64 4.95
CA LEU A 266 26.96 10.18 4.90
C LEU A 266 25.98 9.71 3.81
N PRO A 267 26.47 9.09 2.72
CA PRO A 267 25.61 8.50 1.71
C PRO A 267 24.62 7.52 2.32
N THR A 268 23.33 7.72 2.08
CA THR A 268 22.28 6.94 2.73
C THR A 268 21.30 6.39 1.69
N ILE A 269 20.90 5.13 1.85
CA ILE A 269 19.83 4.50 1.11
C ILE A 269 18.66 4.13 2.03
N MET A 270 17.45 4.41 1.58
CA MET A 270 16.20 4.04 2.27
C MET A 270 15.29 3.19 1.38
N GLU A 271 14.10 2.83 1.88
CA GLU A 271 13.14 2.04 1.12
C GLU A 271 12.25 2.86 0.20
N ASN A 272 11.87 4.06 0.62
CA ASN A 272 10.83 4.84 -0.04
C ASN A 272 11.37 6.09 -0.75
N LYS A 273 10.81 6.39 -1.90
CA LYS A 273 11.20 7.53 -2.76
C LYS A 273 11.02 8.89 -2.08
N GLU A 274 10.11 9.01 -1.12
CA GLU A 274 9.88 10.23 -0.34
C GLU A 274 11.15 10.72 0.34
N PHE A 275 12.05 9.81 0.74
CA PHE A 275 13.38 10.16 1.25
C PHE A 275 14.21 10.89 0.19
N VAL A 276 14.22 10.40 -1.03
CA VAL A 276 14.99 10.99 -2.15
C VAL A 276 14.38 12.33 -2.57
N LEU A 277 13.03 12.42 -2.60
CA LEU A 277 12.30 13.67 -2.83
C LEU A 277 12.58 14.71 -1.74
N ALA A 278 12.81 14.28 -0.51
CA ALA A 278 13.17 15.15 0.62
C ALA A 278 14.65 15.56 0.67
N GLY A 279 15.47 15.10 -0.27
CA GLY A 279 16.89 15.42 -0.34
C GLY A 279 17.85 14.27 -0.02
N GLY A 280 17.35 13.07 0.22
CA GLY A 280 18.18 11.88 0.39
C GLY A 280 18.87 11.44 -0.90
N LEU A 281 19.84 10.54 -0.81
CA LEU A 281 20.66 10.13 -1.96
C LEU A 281 19.99 9.07 -2.82
N LEU A 282 19.63 7.94 -2.22
CA LEU A 282 19.11 6.75 -2.91
C LEU A 282 17.90 6.16 -2.18
N SER A 283 16.99 5.60 -2.93
CA SER A 283 15.99 4.69 -2.37
C SER A 283 15.73 3.53 -3.30
N LEU A 284 15.51 2.35 -2.72
CA LEU A 284 14.99 1.18 -3.44
C LEU A 284 13.90 0.54 -2.61
N GLY A 285 12.70 0.52 -3.12
CA GLY A 285 11.57 -0.08 -2.43
C GLY A 285 10.29 0.03 -3.21
N LEU A 286 9.18 0.01 -2.50
CA LEU A 286 7.84 0.11 -3.07
C LEU A 286 7.33 1.52 -3.11
N ASP A 287 6.42 1.76 -4.02
CA ASP A 287 5.53 2.90 -3.93
C ASP A 287 4.51 2.68 -2.81
N LEU A 288 4.74 3.34 -1.67
CA LEU A 288 3.85 3.23 -0.51
C LEU A 288 2.46 3.82 -0.80
N VAL A 289 2.39 4.87 -1.61
CA VAL A 289 1.10 5.48 -1.99
C VAL A 289 0.27 4.46 -2.77
N ASP A 290 0.88 3.77 -3.75
CA ASP A 290 0.19 2.72 -4.51
C ASP A 290 -0.17 1.51 -3.64
N SER A 291 0.68 1.12 -2.70
CA SER A 291 0.39 0.03 -1.76
C SER A 291 -0.88 0.31 -0.95
N TYR A 292 -1.00 1.52 -0.40
CA TYR A 292 -2.19 1.92 0.37
C TYR A 292 -3.42 2.12 -0.53
N ARG A 293 -3.25 2.63 -1.75
CA ARG A 293 -4.33 2.71 -2.74
C ARG A 293 -4.89 1.32 -3.05
N ARG A 294 -4.03 0.32 -3.25
CA ARG A 294 -4.43 -1.06 -3.51
C ARG A 294 -5.02 -1.76 -2.28
N ALA A 295 -4.57 -1.43 -1.08
CA ALA A 295 -5.18 -1.96 0.16
C ALA A 295 -6.68 -1.63 0.25
N ALA A 296 -7.14 -0.53 -0.34
CA ALA A 296 -8.56 -0.20 -0.43
C ALA A 296 -9.39 -1.25 -1.21
N THR A 297 -8.77 -1.99 -2.13
CA THR A 297 -9.44 -3.11 -2.83
C THR A 297 -9.77 -4.26 -1.86
N HIS A 298 -8.88 -4.55 -0.91
CA HIS A 298 -9.17 -5.55 0.13
C HIS A 298 -10.29 -5.06 1.07
N VAL A 299 -10.26 -3.76 1.41
CA VAL A 299 -11.32 -3.13 2.20
C VAL A 299 -12.67 -3.26 1.50
N ASP A 300 -12.75 -2.91 0.22
CA ASP A 300 -13.98 -3.03 -0.59
C ASP A 300 -14.51 -4.47 -0.62
N LYS A 301 -13.64 -5.45 -0.91
CA LYS A 301 -14.03 -6.87 -0.92
C LYS A 301 -14.59 -7.33 0.42
N ILE A 302 -13.94 -6.94 1.53
CA ILE A 302 -14.38 -7.31 2.89
C ILE A 302 -15.71 -6.64 3.23
N LEU A 303 -15.88 -5.35 2.93
CA LEU A 303 -17.16 -4.65 3.13
C LEU A 303 -18.31 -5.24 2.32
N LYS A 304 -18.00 -5.91 1.20
CA LYS A 304 -18.94 -6.69 0.36
C LYS A 304 -19.12 -8.14 0.81
N GLY A 305 -18.54 -8.54 1.94
CA GLY A 305 -18.73 -9.86 2.55
C GLY A 305 -17.66 -10.91 2.23
N ALA A 306 -16.54 -10.54 1.58
CA ALA A 306 -15.46 -11.49 1.36
C ALA A 306 -14.76 -11.88 2.67
N ASN A 307 -14.43 -13.17 2.79
CA ASN A 307 -13.71 -13.69 3.95
C ASN A 307 -12.21 -13.34 3.86
N PRO A 308 -11.63 -12.59 4.84
CA PRO A 308 -10.21 -12.26 4.82
C PRO A 308 -9.28 -13.49 4.80
N ALA A 309 -9.71 -14.62 5.37
CA ALA A 309 -8.94 -15.87 5.38
C ALA A 309 -8.64 -16.42 3.97
N GLU A 310 -9.49 -16.10 2.99
CA GLU A 310 -9.42 -16.57 1.62
C GLU A 310 -8.93 -15.50 0.63
N LEU A 311 -8.77 -14.26 1.10
CA LEU A 311 -8.23 -13.17 0.28
C LEU A 311 -6.70 -13.24 0.30
N PRO A 312 -6.05 -13.54 -0.83
CA PRO A 312 -4.60 -13.60 -0.89
C PRO A 312 -3.95 -12.27 -0.49
N MET A 313 -2.84 -12.37 0.23
CA MET A 313 -1.95 -11.24 0.43
C MET A 313 -1.33 -10.83 -0.89
N GLU A 314 -1.37 -9.54 -1.19
CA GLU A 314 -0.73 -9.02 -2.37
C GLU A 314 0.75 -8.69 -2.11
N GLN A 315 1.58 -9.16 -3.04
CA GLN A 315 3.00 -8.81 -3.10
C GLN A 315 3.23 -7.74 -4.16
N PRO A 316 4.21 -6.87 -3.96
CA PRO A 316 4.59 -5.92 -4.99
C PRO A 316 5.24 -6.64 -6.17
N SER A 317 4.86 -6.22 -7.36
CA SER A 317 5.47 -6.69 -8.61
C SER A 317 6.49 -5.72 -9.20
N LYS A 318 6.55 -4.48 -8.67
CA LYS A 318 7.44 -3.43 -9.14
C LYS A 318 8.13 -2.75 -7.95
N PHE A 319 9.38 -2.45 -8.15
CA PHE A 319 10.20 -1.72 -7.19
C PHE A 319 10.71 -0.44 -7.85
N ASP A 320 10.69 0.64 -7.08
CA ASP A 320 11.17 1.94 -7.51
C ASP A 320 12.59 2.17 -7.00
N LEU A 321 13.50 2.44 -7.93
CA LEU A 321 14.81 2.97 -7.63
C LEU A 321 14.79 4.47 -7.90
N ALA A 322 14.91 5.29 -6.86
CA ALA A 322 15.06 6.73 -7.02
C ALA A 322 16.47 7.19 -6.66
N VAL A 323 16.96 8.16 -7.42
CA VAL A 323 18.33 8.70 -7.31
C VAL A 323 18.27 10.23 -7.29
N ASN A 324 19.01 10.87 -6.37
CA ASN A 324 19.14 12.32 -6.31
C ASN A 324 20.55 12.76 -6.72
N LEU A 325 20.67 13.31 -7.93
CA LEU A 325 21.94 13.80 -8.46
C LEU A 325 22.40 15.11 -7.80
N LYS A 326 21.45 15.94 -7.29
CA LYS A 326 21.84 17.13 -6.50
C LYS A 326 22.56 16.72 -5.23
N THR A 327 21.99 15.77 -4.52
CA THR A 327 22.58 15.21 -3.29
C THR A 327 23.89 14.50 -3.59
N ALA A 328 23.97 13.73 -4.67
CA ALA A 328 25.23 13.10 -5.10
C ALA A 328 26.34 14.15 -5.30
N ARG A 329 26.04 15.26 -6.01
CA ARG A 329 27.00 16.37 -6.22
C ARG A 329 27.47 17.00 -4.90
N VAL A 330 26.56 17.26 -3.96
CA VAL A 330 26.90 17.79 -2.63
C VAL A 330 27.80 16.85 -1.85
N LEU A 331 27.60 15.54 -1.98
CA LEU A 331 28.42 14.51 -1.35
C LEU A 331 29.77 14.26 -2.09
N GLY A 332 29.96 14.85 -3.28
CA GLY A 332 31.13 14.59 -4.11
C GLY A 332 31.11 13.22 -4.78
N LEU A 333 29.95 12.71 -5.07
CA LEU A 333 29.72 11.38 -5.65
C LEU A 333 29.33 11.48 -7.13
N THR A 334 29.80 10.51 -7.91
CA THR A 334 29.33 10.26 -9.26
C THR A 334 28.51 8.98 -9.25
N ILE A 335 27.25 9.06 -9.65
CA ILE A 335 26.40 7.88 -9.75
C ILE A 335 26.73 7.12 -11.04
N PRO A 336 27.06 5.82 -10.96
CA PRO A 336 27.42 5.04 -12.15
C PRO A 336 26.26 4.95 -13.15
N PRO A 337 26.54 4.93 -14.47
CA PRO A 337 25.51 4.75 -15.50
C PRO A 337 24.66 3.48 -15.29
N SER A 338 25.27 2.40 -14.80
CA SER A 338 24.59 1.15 -14.47
C SER A 338 23.52 1.28 -13.38
N VAL A 339 23.64 2.26 -12.49
CA VAL A 339 22.62 2.57 -11.47
C VAL A 339 21.55 3.47 -12.09
N LEU A 340 21.94 4.48 -12.88
CA LEU A 340 21.01 5.41 -13.52
C LEU A 340 20.05 4.73 -14.50
N VAL A 341 20.52 3.74 -15.27
CA VAL A 341 19.68 2.97 -16.21
C VAL A 341 18.62 2.16 -15.47
N GLN A 342 18.87 1.75 -14.23
CA GLN A 342 17.90 1.04 -13.40
C GLN A 342 16.93 1.97 -12.67
N ALA A 343 17.23 3.27 -12.60
CA ALA A 343 16.44 4.24 -11.86
C ALA A 343 15.09 4.48 -12.54
N THR A 344 14.02 4.37 -11.77
CA THR A 344 12.65 4.74 -12.18
C THR A 344 12.41 6.23 -12.02
N GLN A 345 13.20 6.89 -11.14
CA GLN A 345 13.14 8.32 -10.91
C GLN A 345 14.55 8.90 -10.65
N VAL A 346 14.88 9.97 -11.35
CA VAL A 346 16.13 10.72 -11.16
C VAL A 346 15.78 12.18 -10.85
N ILE A 347 16.34 12.73 -9.78
CA ILE A 347 16.22 14.15 -9.40
C ILE A 347 17.51 14.85 -9.79
N GLU A 348 17.40 15.82 -10.70
CA GLU A 348 18.51 16.60 -11.25
C GLU A 348 18.68 17.96 -10.55
#